data_018bf1363fa9e4fb5293a544fb6cb476
#
_entry.id   018bf1363fa9e4fb5293a544fb6cb476
#
_cell.length_a   1.000
_cell.length_b   1.000
_cell.length_c   1.000
_cell.angle_alpha   90.00
_cell.angle_beta   90.00
_cell.angle_gamma   90.00
#
_symmetry.space_group_name_H-M   'P 1'
#
loop_
_entity.id
_entity.type
_entity.pdbx_description
1 polymer ?
#
loop_
_entity_poly.entity_id
_entity_poly.type
_entity_poly.pdbx_seq_one_letter_code
_entity_poly.pdbx_strand_id
1 'polypeptide(L)'
;MDLQPPQLLERCPICQAMYAPGEIRLLHEQEKSRLYHCTCRACGHAMMAVIFEGAGWLSSVGVMTDLEAKDAARLATVPPISSDECIEIHGTIEQHSGNVCQILLKESQASSRSV
;
A
#
# COMPACT_ATOMS: atom_id res chain seq x y z
N MET A 1 -21.42 -3.05 14.06
CA MET A 1 -20.11 -2.63 13.59
C MET A 1 -20.26 -1.57 12.52
N ASP A 2 -19.54 -0.50 12.66
CA ASP A 2 -19.69 0.62 11.79
C ASP A 2 -18.91 0.43 10.50
N LEU A 3 -19.62 0.39 9.36
CA LEU A 3 -18.99 0.23 8.04
C LEU A 3 -18.53 1.56 7.45
N GLN A 4 -18.78 2.65 8.15
CA GLN A 4 -18.37 3.96 7.68
C GLN A 4 -16.90 4.21 7.97
N PRO A 5 -16.18 4.91 7.09
CA PRO A 5 -14.80 5.26 7.37
C PRO A 5 -14.73 6.20 8.58
N PRO A 6 -13.64 6.11 9.36
CA PRO A 6 -13.47 7.01 10.50
C PRO A 6 -13.36 8.46 10.07
N GLN A 7 -13.72 9.37 10.96
CA GLN A 7 -13.66 10.81 10.67
C GLN A 7 -12.26 11.28 10.26
N LEU A 8 -11.22 10.55 10.66
CA LEU A 8 -9.86 10.87 10.28
C LEU A 8 -9.61 10.79 8.78
N LEU A 9 -10.48 10.12 8.04
CA LEU A 9 -10.35 9.95 6.59
C LEU A 9 -11.45 10.68 5.81
N GLU A 10 -11.94 11.81 6.32
CA GLU A 10 -12.97 12.55 5.62
C GLU A 10 -12.47 13.34 4.42
N ARG A 11 -11.27 13.90 4.52
CA ARG A 11 -10.74 14.83 3.52
C ARG A 11 -9.38 14.39 3.01
N CYS A 12 -9.18 14.64 1.72
CA CYS A 12 -7.88 14.42 1.09
C CYS A 12 -6.84 15.37 1.69
N PRO A 13 -5.69 14.87 2.15
CA PRO A 13 -4.65 15.74 2.73
C PRO A 13 -3.97 16.63 1.71
N ILE A 14 -4.12 16.38 0.42
CA ILE A 14 -3.49 17.16 -0.64
C ILE A 14 -4.36 18.34 -1.06
N CYS A 15 -5.63 18.09 -1.40
CA CYS A 15 -6.50 19.12 -1.96
C CYS A 15 -7.66 19.51 -1.05
N GLN A 16 -7.84 18.87 0.09
CA GLN A 16 -8.88 19.12 1.08
C GLN A 16 -10.31 18.78 0.60
N ALA A 17 -10.46 18.17 -0.56
CA ALA A 17 -11.75 17.71 -1.02
C ALA A 17 -12.23 16.54 -0.15
N MET A 18 -13.53 16.45 0.07
CA MET A 18 -14.10 15.33 0.81
C MET A 18 -14.08 14.07 -0.05
N TYR A 19 -13.74 12.95 0.55
CA TYR A 19 -13.78 11.66 -0.13
C TYR A 19 -15.23 11.25 -0.36
N ALA A 20 -15.53 10.79 -1.57
CA ALA A 20 -16.83 10.24 -1.89
C ALA A 20 -16.93 8.78 -1.42
N PRO A 21 -18.17 8.27 -1.24
CA PRO A 21 -18.33 6.84 -0.96
C PRO A 21 -17.67 6.00 -2.06
N GLY A 22 -16.94 4.99 -1.68
CA GLY A 22 -16.21 4.14 -2.62
C GLY A 22 -14.79 4.59 -2.92
N GLU A 23 -14.42 5.81 -2.57
CA GLU A 23 -13.03 6.26 -2.69
C GLU A 23 -12.17 5.77 -1.54
N ILE A 24 -12.78 5.39 -0.42
CA ILE A 24 -12.10 4.84 0.74
C ILE A 24 -12.42 3.36 0.82
N ARG A 25 -11.41 2.50 0.73
CA ARG A 25 -11.57 1.06 0.76
C ARG A 25 -10.81 0.43 1.91
N LEU A 26 -11.51 -0.42 2.68
CA LEU A 26 -10.88 -1.21 3.73
C LEU A 26 -10.14 -2.38 3.08
N LEU A 27 -8.83 -2.46 3.27
CA LEU A 27 -8.02 -3.53 2.71
C LEU A 27 -7.79 -4.66 3.70
N HIS A 28 -7.62 -4.32 4.96
CA HIS A 28 -7.29 -5.30 5.98
C HIS A 28 -7.76 -4.78 7.33
N GLU A 29 -8.25 -5.69 8.17
CA GLU A 29 -8.72 -5.34 9.50
C GLU A 29 -8.15 -6.31 10.51
N GLN A 30 -7.59 -5.78 11.58
CA GLN A 30 -7.17 -6.51 12.75
C GLN A 30 -7.91 -5.97 13.96
N GLU A 31 -7.71 -6.60 15.11
CA GLU A 31 -8.48 -6.29 16.31
C GLU A 31 -8.45 -4.79 16.67
N LYS A 32 -7.28 -4.15 16.55
CA LYS A 32 -7.11 -2.74 16.95
C LYS A 32 -6.53 -1.87 15.84
N SER A 33 -6.51 -2.37 14.60
CA SER A 33 -6.01 -1.58 13.48
C SER A 33 -6.76 -1.92 12.21
N ARG A 34 -6.83 -0.93 11.31
CA ARG A 34 -7.46 -1.09 10.00
C ARG A 34 -6.61 -0.40 8.96
N LEU A 35 -6.44 -1.05 7.82
CA LEU A 35 -5.70 -0.51 6.70
C LEU A 35 -6.68 -0.11 5.61
N TYR A 36 -6.61 1.14 5.18
CA TYR A 36 -7.47 1.69 4.13
C TYR A 36 -6.65 2.15 2.93
N HIS A 37 -7.28 2.12 1.77
CA HIS A 37 -6.77 2.77 0.57
C HIS A 37 -7.75 3.86 0.15
N CYS A 38 -7.26 5.07 0.01
CA CYS A 38 -8.05 6.24 -0.33
C CYS A 38 -7.59 6.81 -1.66
N THR A 39 -8.52 6.99 -2.59
CA THR A 39 -8.23 7.63 -3.89
C THR A 39 -9.07 8.89 -4.01
N CYS A 40 -8.43 10.03 -4.23
CA CYS A 40 -9.13 11.29 -4.40
C CYS A 40 -9.36 11.57 -5.88
N ARG A 41 -10.61 11.67 -6.32
CA ARG A 41 -10.92 11.99 -7.71
C ARG A 41 -10.62 13.43 -8.06
N ALA A 42 -10.66 14.31 -7.08
CA ALA A 42 -10.44 15.73 -7.32
C ALA A 42 -9.01 16.05 -7.71
N CYS A 43 -8.02 15.42 -7.03
CA CYS A 43 -6.60 15.67 -7.33
C CYS A 43 -5.86 14.47 -7.91
N GLY A 44 -6.50 13.29 -7.93
CA GLY A 44 -5.91 12.07 -8.51
C GLY A 44 -4.88 11.38 -7.64
N HIS A 45 -4.62 11.86 -6.43
CA HIS A 45 -3.65 11.24 -5.55
C HIS A 45 -4.28 10.10 -4.74
N ALA A 46 -3.47 9.10 -4.42
CA ALA A 46 -3.88 7.98 -3.58
C ALA A 46 -3.05 7.93 -2.32
N MET A 47 -3.64 7.39 -1.26
CA MET A 47 -3.02 7.29 0.05
C MET A 47 -3.39 5.95 0.68
N MET A 48 -2.45 5.34 1.39
CA MET A 48 -2.72 4.22 2.27
C MET A 48 -2.69 4.74 3.70
N ALA A 49 -3.69 4.38 4.49
CA ALA A 49 -3.83 4.87 5.85
C ALA A 49 -4.08 3.72 6.80
N VAL A 50 -3.37 3.74 7.92
CA VAL A 50 -3.59 2.78 9.00
C VAL A 50 -4.20 3.53 10.17
N ILE A 51 -5.32 3.03 10.66
CA ILE A 51 -6.01 3.58 11.83
C ILE A 51 -5.77 2.62 13.00
N PHE A 52 -5.26 3.16 14.09
CA PHE A 52 -5.00 2.41 15.31
C PHE A 52 -5.95 2.85 16.41
N GLU A 53 -6.50 1.90 17.13
CA GLU A 53 -7.33 2.17 18.31
C GLU A 53 -6.59 1.76 19.58
N GLY A 54 -6.61 2.63 20.58
CA GLY A 54 -6.14 2.33 21.91
C GLY A 54 -7.23 2.65 22.93
N ALA A 55 -6.93 2.47 24.20
CA ALA A 55 -7.88 2.77 25.28
C ALA A 55 -8.12 4.28 25.33
N GLY A 56 -9.26 4.71 24.80
CA GLY A 56 -9.64 6.13 24.83
C GLY A 56 -8.95 7.02 23.82
N TRP A 57 -8.22 6.44 22.81
CA TRP A 57 -7.59 7.24 21.78
C TRP A 57 -7.67 6.54 20.41
N LEU A 58 -7.55 7.36 19.39
CA LEU A 58 -7.55 6.93 17.99
C LEU A 58 -6.44 7.69 17.28
N SER A 59 -5.62 6.96 16.51
CA SER A 59 -4.50 7.55 15.79
C SER A 59 -4.46 7.02 14.36
N SER A 60 -3.89 7.81 13.46
CA SER A 60 -3.76 7.38 12.07
C SER A 60 -2.37 7.74 11.54
N VAL A 61 -1.90 6.91 10.60
CA VAL A 61 -0.68 7.16 9.83
C VAL A 61 -1.03 6.96 8.36
N GLY A 62 -0.77 7.98 7.55
CA GLY A 62 -1.04 7.92 6.12
C GLY A 62 0.24 8.07 5.32
N VAL A 63 0.33 7.34 4.21
CA VAL A 63 1.46 7.39 3.28
C VAL A 63 0.91 7.54 1.87
N MET A 64 1.44 8.49 1.11
CA MET A 64 1.05 8.65 -0.29
C MET A 64 1.55 7.45 -1.09
N THR A 65 0.74 7.00 -2.04
CA THR A 65 1.08 5.84 -2.87
C THR A 65 0.63 6.06 -4.31
N ASP A 66 1.28 5.39 -5.22
CA ASP A 66 0.87 5.33 -6.62
C ASP A 66 0.07 4.06 -6.95
N LEU A 67 -0.14 3.19 -5.95
CA LEU A 67 -0.89 1.95 -6.14
C LEU A 67 -2.37 2.23 -6.28
N GLU A 68 -3.00 1.53 -7.23
CA GLU A 68 -4.46 1.51 -7.31
C GLU A 68 -5.01 0.61 -6.19
N ALA A 69 -6.29 0.79 -5.86
CA ALA A 69 -6.93 0.03 -4.78
C ALA A 69 -6.81 -1.48 -4.99
N LYS A 70 -6.97 -1.96 -6.21
CA LYS A 70 -6.88 -3.40 -6.53
C LYS A 70 -5.47 -3.94 -6.29
N ASP A 71 -4.45 -3.17 -6.62
CA ASP A 71 -3.06 -3.57 -6.41
C ASP A 71 -2.70 -3.55 -4.93
N ALA A 72 -3.16 -2.54 -4.21
CA ALA A 72 -2.95 -2.46 -2.78
C ALA A 72 -3.61 -3.63 -2.06
N ALA A 73 -4.82 -4.02 -2.47
CA ALA A 73 -5.52 -5.16 -1.89
C ALA A 73 -4.75 -6.46 -2.13
N ARG A 74 -4.21 -6.63 -3.34
CA ARG A 74 -3.40 -7.81 -3.67
C ARG A 74 -2.13 -7.86 -2.84
N LEU A 75 -1.42 -6.74 -2.73
CA LEU A 75 -0.16 -6.67 -2.01
C LEU A 75 -0.34 -6.79 -0.49
N ALA A 76 -1.50 -6.44 0.04
CA ALA A 76 -1.78 -6.56 1.46
C ALA A 76 -1.74 -8.02 1.95
N THR A 77 -1.92 -8.98 1.04
CA THR A 77 -1.86 -10.41 1.37
C THR A 77 -0.49 -11.03 1.11
N VAL A 78 0.45 -10.27 0.54
CA VAL A 78 1.80 -10.74 0.24
C VAL A 78 2.68 -10.51 1.46
N PRO A 79 3.52 -11.51 1.85
CA PRO A 79 4.43 -11.30 2.98
C PRO A 79 5.39 -10.14 2.72
N PRO A 80 5.78 -9.41 3.76
CA PRO A 80 6.75 -8.33 3.60
C PRO A 80 8.11 -8.88 3.15
N ILE A 81 8.89 -8.02 2.51
CA ILE A 81 10.25 -8.36 2.08
C ILE A 81 11.08 -8.66 3.32
N SER A 82 11.73 -9.83 3.33
CA SER A 82 12.56 -10.27 4.46
C SER A 82 13.96 -9.69 4.39
N SER A 83 14.67 -9.74 5.51
CA SER A 83 16.08 -9.35 5.56
C SER A 83 16.93 -10.20 4.61
N ASP A 84 16.65 -11.50 4.53
CA ASP A 84 17.36 -12.40 3.62
C ASP A 84 17.16 -12.02 2.17
N GLU A 85 15.94 -11.65 1.79
CA GLU A 85 15.67 -11.19 0.44
C GLU A 85 16.39 -9.89 0.13
N CYS A 86 16.49 -8.98 1.08
CA CYS A 86 17.24 -7.73 0.92
C CYS A 86 18.73 -7.99 0.69
N ILE A 87 19.29 -8.91 1.45
CA ILE A 87 20.71 -9.31 1.31
C ILE A 87 20.94 -9.95 -0.06
N GLU A 88 20.03 -10.81 -0.49
CA GLU A 88 20.12 -11.47 -1.79
C GLU A 88 20.08 -10.46 -2.94
N ILE A 89 19.14 -9.50 -2.88
CA ILE A 89 19.03 -8.45 -3.89
C ILE A 89 20.30 -7.59 -3.91
N HIS A 90 20.81 -7.24 -2.73
CA HIS A 90 22.04 -6.46 -2.63
C HIS A 90 23.21 -7.16 -3.29
N GLY A 91 23.36 -8.47 -3.03
CA GLY A 91 24.40 -9.28 -3.65
C GLY A 91 24.26 -9.34 -5.18
N THR A 92 23.05 -9.47 -5.67
CA THR A 92 22.78 -9.48 -7.11
C THR A 92 23.17 -8.16 -7.75
N ILE A 93 22.83 -7.04 -7.13
CA ILE A 93 23.18 -5.72 -7.63
C ILE A 93 24.70 -5.53 -7.68
N GLU A 94 25.41 -5.95 -6.64
CA GLU A 94 26.88 -5.83 -6.61
C GLU A 94 27.56 -6.69 -7.67
N GLN A 95 27.09 -7.93 -7.86
CA GLN A 95 27.69 -8.84 -8.82
C GLN A 95 27.39 -8.46 -10.27
N HIS A 96 26.28 -7.78 -10.51
CA HIS A 96 25.78 -7.49 -11.86
C HIS A 96 25.48 -6.01 -12.06
N SER A 97 26.30 -5.13 -11.51
CA SER A 97 26.04 -3.69 -11.54
C SER A 97 25.90 -3.11 -12.96
N GLY A 98 26.49 -3.77 -13.97
CA GLY A 98 26.39 -3.32 -15.35
C GLY A 98 25.18 -3.84 -16.10
N ASN A 99 24.48 -4.86 -15.59
CA ASN A 99 23.37 -5.50 -16.31
C ASN A 99 22.21 -5.90 -15.39
N VAL A 100 22.09 -5.27 -14.23
CA VAL A 100 21.07 -5.61 -13.25
C VAL A 100 19.65 -5.47 -13.83
N CYS A 101 19.43 -4.46 -14.67
CA CYS A 101 18.13 -4.25 -15.29
C CYS A 101 17.71 -5.42 -16.18
N GLN A 102 18.66 -5.98 -16.93
CA GLN A 102 18.40 -7.13 -17.79
C GLN A 102 18.05 -8.37 -16.98
N ILE A 103 18.73 -8.56 -15.84
CA ILE A 103 18.47 -9.69 -14.94
C ILE A 103 17.05 -9.58 -14.36
N LEU A 104 16.68 -8.40 -13.89
CA LEU A 104 15.36 -8.16 -13.32
C LEU A 104 14.25 -8.36 -14.37
N LEU A 105 14.49 -7.93 -15.60
CA LEU A 105 13.54 -8.12 -16.69
C LEU A 105 13.34 -9.60 -17.02
N LYS A 106 14.39 -10.39 -17.00
CA LYS A 106 14.30 -11.83 -17.24
C LYS A 106 13.49 -12.52 -16.15
N GLU A 107 13.73 -12.18 -14.89
CA GLU A 107 12.98 -12.75 -13.78
C GLU A 107 11.50 -12.37 -13.84
N SER A 108 11.20 -11.13 -14.20
CA SER A 108 9.83 -10.66 -14.37
C SER A 108 9.11 -11.44 -15.48
N GLN A 109 9.76 -11.68 -16.61
CA GLN A 109 9.18 -12.45 -17.70
C GLN A 109 8.96 -13.91 -17.31
N ALA A 110 9.90 -14.52 -16.60
CA ALA A 110 9.76 -15.88 -16.10
C ALA A 110 8.58 -15.99 -15.13
N SER A 111 8.41 -15.02 -14.25
CA SER A 111 7.29 -14.96 -13.32
C SER A 111 5.95 -14.87 -14.06
N SER A 112 5.89 -14.05 -15.11
CA SER A 112 4.67 -13.91 -15.93
C SER A 112 4.28 -15.21 -16.61
N ARG A 113 5.26 -16.01 -17.02
CA ARG A 113 5.02 -17.28 -17.72
C ARG A 113 4.54 -18.40 -16.81
N SER A 114 4.77 -18.28 -15.51
CA SER A 114 4.44 -19.33 -14.56
C SER A 114 2.98 -19.26 -14.07
N VAL A 115 2.20 -18.33 -14.58
CA VAL A 115 0.78 -18.16 -14.20
C VAL A 115 -0.12 -19.08 -15.02
#